data_92d622fd9483002d698505e1b76ec56a
#
_entry.id   92d622fd9483002d698505e1b76ec56a
#
_cell.length_a   1.000
_cell.length_b   1.000
_cell.length_c   1.000
_cell.angle_alpha   90.00
_cell.angle_beta   90.00
_cell.angle_gamma   90.00
#
_symmetry.space_group_name_H-M   'P 1'
#
loop_
_entity.id
_entity.type
_entity.pdbx_description
1 polymer ?
#
loop_
_entity_poly.entity_id
_entity_poly.type
_entity_poly.pdbx_seq_one_letter_code
_entity_poly.pdbx_strand_id
1 'polypeptide(L)'
;FSYMEIREATISDKNSILKFCKNTFSWGDYIEKVWSSWLDEGNLFLFEKKSPVGICHAFYSENQIWIEGIRIDPEHRREMIASKLVTYAESIGKKNHKLFSYMLIDTENKNSISMANSLNYDTFETWNYYSLTPKKNLNFKIEFEKSVDSEIFTFYVDSWRWIRTTKQILTDLSSQNKIIKSNLNGKKTNAIIGNYKHIDNTLIVTLSSGSFDTLSNVLSYLQNFAFENNYERIQILTNKKLEFFDSLDYKISFYLMKKSLH
;
A
#
# COMPACT_ATOMS: atom_id res chain seq x y z
N PHE A 1 14.08 13.29 24.52
CA PHE A 1 12.81 13.21 23.79
C PHE A 1 11.78 12.47 24.63
N SER A 2 10.66 13.13 24.93
CA SER A 2 9.59 12.56 25.74
C SER A 2 8.45 12.07 24.85
N TYR A 3 8.04 10.82 25.04
CA TYR A 3 6.87 10.27 24.37
C TYR A 3 5.55 10.53 25.11
N MET A 4 5.57 11.37 26.16
CA MET A 4 4.38 11.66 26.95
C MET A 4 3.26 12.35 26.16
N GLU A 5 3.60 12.94 25.00
CA GLU A 5 2.65 13.61 24.12
C GLU A 5 2.04 12.67 23.07
N ILE A 6 2.50 11.41 23.00
CA ILE A 6 2.02 10.42 22.03
C ILE A 6 1.21 9.35 22.76
N ARG A 7 0.02 9.09 22.25
CA ARG A 7 -0.88 8.05 22.76
C ARG A 7 -1.68 7.41 21.64
N GLU A 8 -2.34 6.29 21.93
CA GLU A 8 -3.33 5.69 21.03
C GLU A 8 -4.51 6.64 20.86
N ALA A 9 -5.02 6.72 19.64
CA ALA A 9 -6.27 7.42 19.35
C ALA A 9 -7.46 6.62 19.88
N THR A 10 -8.50 7.34 20.28
CA THR A 10 -9.77 6.75 20.69
C THR A 10 -10.89 7.26 19.80
N ILE A 11 -12.07 6.64 19.90
CA ILE A 11 -13.22 7.02 19.07
C ILE A 11 -13.58 8.51 19.25
N SER A 12 -13.36 9.07 20.43
CA SER A 12 -13.65 10.48 20.73
C SER A 12 -12.71 11.48 20.04
N ASP A 13 -11.58 11.03 19.51
CA ASP A 13 -10.62 11.89 18.81
C ASP A 13 -10.99 12.16 17.36
N LYS A 14 -11.96 11.44 16.81
CA LYS A 14 -12.28 11.47 15.37
C LYS A 14 -12.51 12.87 14.82
N ASN A 15 -13.38 13.64 15.46
CA ASN A 15 -13.76 14.96 14.98
C ASN A 15 -12.58 15.95 14.95
N SER A 16 -11.77 15.94 16.00
CA SER A 16 -10.58 16.80 16.09
C SER A 16 -9.56 16.47 14.99
N ILE A 17 -9.36 15.19 14.73
CA ILE A 17 -8.42 14.72 13.72
C ILE A 17 -8.92 15.00 12.30
N LEU A 18 -10.18 14.67 12.00
CA LEU A 18 -10.76 14.92 10.68
C LEU A 18 -10.78 16.40 10.33
N LYS A 19 -10.87 17.27 11.30
CA LYS A 19 -10.87 18.72 11.09
C LYS A 19 -9.60 19.20 10.38
N PHE A 20 -8.41 18.69 10.74
CA PHE A 20 -7.17 19.10 10.08
C PHE A 20 -6.79 18.21 8.88
N CYS A 21 -7.50 17.09 8.65
CA CYS A 21 -7.25 16.21 7.50
C CYS A 21 -8.02 16.60 6.24
N LYS A 22 -9.07 17.42 6.33
CA LYS A 22 -9.99 17.73 5.21
C LYS A 22 -9.31 18.17 3.93
N ASN A 23 -8.26 18.96 4.05
CA ASN A 23 -7.61 19.63 2.92
C ASN A 23 -6.24 19.01 2.57
N THR A 24 -6.02 17.75 2.93
CA THR A 24 -4.77 17.04 2.62
C THR A 24 -4.54 16.96 1.12
N PHE A 25 -5.57 16.62 0.37
CA PHE A 25 -5.56 16.53 -1.08
C PHE A 25 -6.65 17.43 -1.66
N SER A 26 -6.60 17.72 -2.94
CA SER A 26 -7.61 18.53 -3.63
C SER A 26 -9.03 17.94 -3.53
N TRP A 27 -9.14 16.60 -3.42
CA TRP A 27 -10.39 15.87 -3.29
C TRP A 27 -10.79 15.59 -1.85
N GLY A 28 -9.96 16.01 -0.85
CA GLY A 28 -10.19 15.73 0.56
C GLY A 28 -9.14 14.78 1.15
N ASP A 29 -9.59 13.76 1.87
CA ASP A 29 -8.72 12.75 2.46
C ASP A 29 -9.47 11.43 2.63
N TYR A 30 -8.75 10.31 2.75
CA TYR A 30 -9.32 8.99 2.97
C TYR A 30 -9.40 8.61 4.48
N ILE A 31 -8.88 9.42 5.38
CA ILE A 31 -8.77 9.09 6.81
C ILE A 31 -10.13 8.73 7.41
N GLU A 32 -11.20 9.42 7.03
CA GLU A 32 -12.54 9.11 7.52
C GLU A 32 -12.98 7.69 7.15
N LYS A 33 -12.66 7.25 5.95
CA LYS A 33 -13.02 5.91 5.45
C LYS A 33 -12.31 4.78 6.19
N VAL A 34 -11.07 5.03 6.61
CA VAL A 34 -10.24 4.02 7.28
C VAL A 34 -10.31 4.10 8.80
N TRP A 35 -10.94 5.12 9.36
CA TRP A 35 -10.92 5.43 10.79
C TRP A 35 -11.30 4.24 11.66
N SER A 36 -12.48 3.68 11.44
CA SER A 36 -12.97 2.55 12.26
C SER A 36 -12.08 1.33 12.15
N SER A 37 -11.60 1.03 10.95
CA SER A 37 -10.71 -0.10 10.73
C SER A 37 -9.37 0.08 11.43
N TRP A 38 -8.78 1.27 11.39
CA TRP A 38 -7.51 1.54 12.06
C TRP A 38 -7.65 1.54 13.58
N LEU A 39 -8.78 2.01 14.12
CA LEU A 39 -9.04 1.88 15.56
C LEU A 39 -9.11 0.41 15.98
N ASP A 40 -9.79 -0.42 15.21
CA ASP A 40 -9.93 -1.85 15.49
C ASP A 40 -8.57 -2.58 15.37
N GLU A 41 -7.76 -2.23 14.39
CA GLU A 41 -6.41 -2.78 14.25
C GLU A 41 -5.49 -2.36 15.38
N GLY A 42 -5.73 -1.17 15.94
CA GLY A 42 -4.83 -0.55 16.91
C GLY A 42 -3.65 0.15 16.24
N ASN A 43 -2.78 0.73 17.06
CA ASN A 43 -1.58 1.42 16.63
C ASN A 43 -1.84 2.65 15.73
N LEU A 44 -2.98 3.28 15.94
CA LEU A 44 -3.26 4.62 15.45
C LEU A 44 -2.81 5.61 16.52
N PHE A 45 -1.59 6.11 16.33
CA PHE A 45 -0.95 7.01 17.30
C PHE A 45 -1.29 8.44 16.99
N LEU A 46 -1.53 9.22 18.04
CA LEU A 46 -1.70 10.66 17.92
C LEU A 46 -0.71 11.40 18.78
N PHE A 47 -0.35 12.57 18.30
CA PHE A 47 0.43 13.54 19.05
C PHE A 47 -0.52 14.58 19.64
N GLU A 48 -0.51 14.72 20.95
CA GLU A 48 -1.40 15.61 21.67
C GLU A 48 -0.63 16.77 22.31
N LYS A 49 -1.15 17.97 22.10
CA LYS A 49 -0.79 19.16 22.86
C LYS A 49 -1.99 19.49 23.77
N LYS A 50 -2.69 20.60 23.54
CA LYS A 50 -3.98 20.87 24.16
C LYS A 50 -5.10 20.07 23.50
N SER A 51 -4.87 19.67 22.25
CA SER A 51 -5.75 18.84 21.44
C SER A 51 -4.89 18.00 20.50
N PRO A 52 -5.45 16.98 19.82
CA PRO A 52 -4.71 16.23 18.80
C PRO A 52 -4.22 17.14 17.68
N VAL A 53 -2.93 17.06 17.34
CA VAL A 53 -2.29 17.87 16.28
C VAL A 53 -1.58 17.03 15.23
N GLY A 54 -1.52 15.72 15.40
CA GLY A 54 -0.92 14.83 14.41
C GLY A 54 -1.31 13.38 14.63
N ILE A 55 -1.31 12.59 13.57
CA ILE A 55 -1.56 11.15 13.61
C ILE A 55 -0.55 10.41 12.76
N CYS A 56 -0.39 9.12 13.09
CA CYS A 56 0.36 8.15 12.32
C CYS A 56 -0.21 6.76 12.61
N HIS A 57 -0.49 5.98 11.59
CA HIS A 57 -0.90 4.59 11.76
C HIS A 57 0.25 3.65 11.41
N ALA A 58 0.44 2.63 12.23
CA ALA A 58 1.44 1.59 12.00
C ALA A 58 0.75 0.22 11.95
N PHE A 59 1.02 -0.53 10.88
CA PHE A 59 0.57 -1.89 10.73
C PHE A 59 1.76 -2.82 10.87
N TYR A 60 1.74 -3.67 11.91
CA TYR A 60 2.82 -4.61 12.21
C TYR A 60 2.43 -5.99 11.69
N SER A 61 3.23 -6.54 10.78
CA SER A 61 3.01 -7.89 10.26
C SER A 61 4.34 -8.56 9.97
N GLU A 62 4.40 -9.87 10.17
CA GLU A 62 5.64 -10.61 9.98
C GLU A 62 6.81 -9.93 10.71
N ASN A 63 7.88 -9.60 10.00
CA ASN A 63 9.04 -8.89 10.57
C ASN A 63 9.12 -7.42 10.12
N GLN A 64 8.00 -6.83 9.70
CA GLN A 64 7.97 -5.48 9.17
C GLN A 64 6.96 -4.57 9.88
N ILE A 65 7.20 -3.27 9.74
CA ILE A 65 6.26 -2.20 10.05
C ILE A 65 5.84 -1.56 8.72
N TRP A 66 4.56 -1.31 8.55
CA TRP A 66 4.03 -0.45 7.51
C TRP A 66 3.53 0.85 8.13
N ILE A 67 4.17 1.97 7.78
CA ILE A 67 3.81 3.30 8.26
C ILE A 67 2.89 3.96 7.24
N GLU A 68 1.74 4.44 7.68
CA GLU A 68 0.73 5.04 6.79
C GLU A 68 -0.02 6.17 7.51
N GLY A 69 -0.67 7.02 6.73
CA GLY A 69 -1.60 8.01 7.26
C GLY A 69 -0.98 9.08 8.15
N ILE A 70 0.25 9.47 7.88
CA ILE A 70 0.88 10.58 8.62
C ILE A 70 0.16 11.87 8.23
N ARG A 71 -0.48 12.52 9.21
CA ARG A 71 -1.16 13.81 9.03
C ARG A 71 -0.82 14.72 10.19
N ILE A 72 -0.40 15.93 9.88
CA ILE A 72 -0.05 16.94 10.87
C ILE A 72 -0.93 18.17 10.64
N ASP A 73 -1.50 18.73 11.72
CA ASP A 73 -2.23 19.98 11.65
C ASP A 73 -1.33 21.05 11.01
N PRO A 74 -1.78 21.73 9.95
CA PRO A 74 -0.98 22.75 9.28
C PRO A 74 -0.42 23.84 10.21
N GLU A 75 -1.10 24.15 11.29
CA GLU A 75 -0.65 25.14 12.28
C GLU A 75 0.52 24.65 13.13
N HIS A 76 0.77 23.34 13.11
CA HIS A 76 1.82 22.70 13.90
C HIS A 76 2.90 22.05 13.03
N ARG A 77 2.99 22.39 11.77
CA ARG A 77 4.07 21.95 10.89
C ARG A 77 5.40 22.55 11.36
N ARG A 78 6.52 21.94 10.99
CA ARG A 78 7.89 22.32 11.38
C ARG A 78 8.20 22.15 12.89
N GLU A 79 7.37 21.41 13.60
CA GLU A 79 7.62 21.08 15.02
C GLU A 79 8.12 19.62 15.16
N MET A 80 8.50 18.98 14.04
CA MET A 80 9.01 17.62 13.98
C MET A 80 8.02 16.55 14.53
N ILE A 81 6.73 16.83 14.49
CA ILE A 81 5.69 15.94 15.03
C ILE A 81 5.64 14.64 14.22
N ALA A 82 5.72 14.71 12.88
CA ALA A 82 5.75 13.52 12.04
C ALA A 82 6.93 12.61 12.40
N SER A 83 8.12 13.20 12.56
CA SER A 83 9.33 12.45 12.95
C SER A 83 9.18 11.78 14.30
N LYS A 84 8.59 12.47 15.26
CA LYS A 84 8.34 11.93 16.61
C LYS A 84 7.35 10.76 16.57
N LEU A 85 6.28 10.86 15.80
CA LEU A 85 5.30 9.79 15.63
C LEU A 85 5.92 8.55 14.97
N VAL A 86 6.67 8.74 13.90
CA VAL A 86 7.35 7.64 13.21
C VAL A 86 8.36 6.96 14.14
N THR A 87 9.17 7.73 14.84
CA THR A 87 10.15 7.19 15.79
C THR A 87 9.47 6.39 16.91
N TYR A 88 8.32 6.86 17.38
CA TYR A 88 7.53 6.12 18.37
C TYR A 88 7.05 4.78 17.81
N ALA A 89 6.49 4.76 16.60
CA ALA A 89 6.05 3.53 15.95
C ALA A 89 7.22 2.55 15.76
N GLU A 90 8.39 3.04 15.37
CA GLU A 90 9.60 2.24 15.23
C GLU A 90 10.05 1.64 16.57
N SER A 91 9.94 2.39 17.65
CA SER A 91 10.33 1.91 18.99
C SER A 91 9.50 0.71 19.43
N ILE A 92 8.19 0.72 19.12
CA ILE A 92 7.29 -0.40 19.37
C ILE A 92 7.67 -1.59 18.49
N GLY A 93 7.97 -1.35 17.22
CA GLY A 93 8.41 -2.38 16.29
C GLY A 93 9.69 -3.07 16.76
N LYS A 94 10.68 -2.31 17.23
CA LYS A 94 11.93 -2.85 17.77
C LYS A 94 11.69 -3.76 18.98
N LYS A 95 10.82 -3.35 19.89
CA LYS A 95 10.43 -4.16 21.05
C LYS A 95 9.77 -5.48 20.65
N ASN A 96 9.09 -5.51 19.51
CA ASN A 96 8.40 -6.68 18.99
C ASN A 96 9.21 -7.40 17.89
N HIS A 97 10.51 -7.17 17.86
CA HIS A 97 11.47 -7.84 16.96
C HIS A 97 11.19 -7.63 15.47
N LYS A 98 10.59 -6.50 15.09
CA LYS A 98 10.44 -6.14 13.68
C LYS A 98 11.80 -5.69 13.14
N LEU A 99 12.11 -6.12 11.92
CA LEU A 99 13.43 -5.91 11.32
C LEU A 99 13.48 -4.71 10.38
N PHE A 100 12.35 -4.37 9.77
CA PHE A 100 12.26 -3.34 8.73
C PHE A 100 11.03 -2.46 8.93
N SER A 101 11.16 -1.21 8.53
CA SER A 101 10.03 -0.29 8.44
C SER A 101 9.92 0.22 7.00
N TYR A 102 8.70 0.28 6.49
CA TYR A 102 8.39 0.73 5.13
C TYR A 102 7.35 1.83 5.15
N MET A 103 7.44 2.72 4.19
CA MET A 103 6.39 3.69 3.88
C MET A 103 6.36 3.97 2.38
N LEU A 104 5.20 4.37 1.88
CA LEU A 104 4.99 4.68 0.48
C LEU A 104 4.81 6.19 0.33
N ILE A 105 5.61 6.81 -0.53
CA ILE A 105 5.58 8.26 -0.73
C ILE A 105 5.48 8.56 -2.22
N ASP A 106 4.52 9.43 -2.58
CA ASP A 106 4.40 9.98 -3.93
C ASP A 106 5.74 10.59 -4.35
N THR A 107 6.21 10.24 -5.55
CA THR A 107 7.50 10.72 -6.07
C THR A 107 7.59 12.24 -6.15
N GLU A 108 6.45 12.93 -6.21
CA GLU A 108 6.38 14.39 -6.26
C GLU A 108 6.28 15.04 -4.86
N ASN A 109 6.09 14.27 -3.81
CA ASN A 109 5.97 14.80 -2.44
C ASN A 109 7.34 14.98 -1.78
N LYS A 110 8.00 16.08 -2.14
CA LYS A 110 9.37 16.38 -1.70
C LYS A 110 9.48 16.53 -0.18
N ASN A 111 8.48 17.11 0.46
CA ASN A 111 8.50 17.30 1.92
C ASN A 111 8.49 15.97 2.66
N SER A 112 7.64 15.04 2.25
CA SER A 112 7.58 13.71 2.86
C SER A 112 8.84 12.88 2.57
N ILE A 113 9.38 12.99 1.37
CA ILE A 113 10.66 12.33 1.01
C ILE A 113 11.78 12.86 1.90
N SER A 114 11.87 14.17 2.07
CA SER A 114 12.88 14.81 2.94
C SER A 114 12.75 14.35 4.39
N MET A 115 11.52 14.28 4.92
CA MET A 115 11.25 13.76 6.25
C MET A 115 11.72 12.31 6.39
N ALA A 116 11.36 11.46 5.44
CA ALA A 116 11.76 10.05 5.45
C ALA A 116 13.27 9.90 5.41
N ASN A 117 13.95 10.64 4.54
CA ASN A 117 15.42 10.62 4.45
C ASN A 117 16.07 11.07 5.76
N SER A 118 15.51 12.09 6.42
CA SER A 118 16.02 12.56 7.71
C SER A 118 15.89 11.51 8.83
N LEU A 119 14.97 10.57 8.68
CA LEU A 119 14.76 9.44 9.59
C LEU A 119 15.50 8.17 9.15
N ASN A 120 16.39 8.29 8.18
CA ASN A 120 17.20 7.19 7.62
C ASN A 120 16.41 6.16 6.82
N TYR A 121 15.31 6.56 6.21
CA TYR A 121 14.66 5.77 5.18
C TYR A 121 15.30 6.07 3.84
N ASP A 122 15.57 5.01 3.08
CA ASP A 122 16.10 5.11 1.72
C ASP A 122 15.07 4.64 0.71
N THR A 123 15.12 5.17 -0.51
CA THR A 123 14.30 4.65 -1.62
C THR A 123 14.76 3.23 -1.94
N PHE A 124 13.85 2.28 -1.80
CA PHE A 124 14.12 0.86 -2.06
C PHE A 124 13.66 0.44 -3.45
N GLU A 125 12.43 0.78 -3.80
CA GLU A 125 11.84 0.50 -5.11
C GLU A 125 10.95 1.67 -5.54
N THR A 126 10.70 1.77 -6.85
CA THR A 126 9.69 2.69 -7.41
C THR A 126 8.52 1.85 -7.91
N TRP A 127 7.32 2.23 -7.52
CA TRP A 127 6.09 1.53 -7.89
C TRP A 127 5.17 2.46 -8.66
N ASN A 128 4.46 1.89 -9.64
CA ASN A 128 3.55 2.61 -10.52
C ASN A 128 2.14 2.11 -10.30
N TYR A 129 1.20 3.05 -10.25
CA TYR A 129 -0.22 2.76 -10.17
C TYR A 129 -0.88 3.03 -11.51
N TYR A 130 -1.59 2.02 -12.02
CA TYR A 130 -2.43 2.10 -13.20
C TYR A 130 -3.87 1.75 -12.84
N SER A 131 -4.82 2.41 -13.49
CA SER A 131 -6.23 2.06 -13.45
C SER A 131 -6.56 1.21 -14.69
N LEU A 132 -7.29 0.12 -14.50
CA LEU A 132 -7.78 -0.73 -15.58
C LEU A 132 -9.30 -0.80 -15.52
N THR A 133 -9.96 -0.54 -16.63
CA THR A 133 -11.44 -0.53 -16.67
C THR A 133 -11.98 -1.96 -16.72
N PRO A 134 -12.87 -2.35 -15.78
CA PRO A 134 -13.60 -3.61 -15.86
C PRO A 134 -14.48 -3.65 -17.11
N LYS A 135 -14.41 -4.71 -17.88
CA LYS A 135 -15.30 -4.95 -19.02
C LYS A 135 -15.27 -6.41 -19.44
N LYS A 136 -16.33 -6.86 -20.09
CA LYS A 136 -16.36 -8.19 -20.67
C LYS A 136 -15.23 -8.31 -21.69
N ASN A 137 -14.37 -9.30 -21.49
CA ASN A 137 -13.23 -9.56 -22.36
C ASN A 137 -12.89 -11.06 -22.26
N LEU A 138 -13.17 -11.81 -23.33
CA LEU A 138 -12.92 -13.26 -23.36
C LEU A 138 -11.63 -13.62 -24.10
N ASN A 139 -10.86 -12.63 -24.53
CA ASN A 139 -9.66 -12.83 -25.32
C ASN A 139 -8.42 -12.98 -24.42
N PHE A 140 -8.40 -14.04 -23.63
CA PHE A 140 -7.27 -14.34 -22.75
C PHE A 140 -7.00 -15.84 -22.66
N LYS A 141 -5.75 -16.15 -22.31
CA LYS A 141 -5.31 -17.49 -21.91
C LYS A 141 -4.41 -17.34 -20.69
N ILE A 142 -4.89 -17.81 -19.56
CA ILE A 142 -4.15 -17.73 -18.29
C ILE A 142 -4.20 -19.07 -17.56
N GLU A 143 -3.31 -19.25 -16.62
CA GLU A 143 -3.27 -20.38 -15.70
C GLU A 143 -3.20 -19.88 -14.27
N PHE A 144 -3.71 -20.66 -13.33
CA PHE A 144 -3.46 -20.42 -11.92
C PHE A 144 -2.09 -20.98 -11.54
N GLU A 145 -1.33 -20.18 -10.80
CA GLU A 145 0.00 -20.60 -10.35
C GLU A 145 -0.12 -21.67 -9.27
N LYS A 146 0.51 -22.81 -9.49
CA LYS A 146 0.50 -23.94 -8.55
C LYS A 146 1.82 -24.10 -7.80
N SER A 147 2.93 -23.71 -8.41
CA SER A 147 4.24 -23.71 -7.79
C SER A 147 4.63 -22.28 -7.43
N VAL A 148 5.16 -22.11 -6.23
CA VAL A 148 5.47 -20.78 -5.69
C VAL A 148 6.95 -20.50 -5.84
N ASP A 149 7.28 -19.53 -6.74
CA ASP A 149 8.61 -18.97 -6.83
C ASP A 149 8.64 -17.61 -6.14
N SER A 150 9.31 -17.54 -5.00
CA SER A 150 9.41 -16.32 -4.20
C SER A 150 10.22 -15.20 -4.87
N GLU A 151 10.92 -15.48 -5.95
CA GLU A 151 11.71 -14.47 -6.67
C GLU A 151 10.85 -13.57 -7.57
N ILE A 152 9.66 -14.02 -7.95
CA ILE A 152 8.77 -13.26 -8.84
C ILE A 152 8.24 -12.02 -8.17
N PHE A 153 7.87 -12.15 -6.89
CA PHE A 153 7.30 -11.06 -6.10
C PHE A 153 8.09 -10.87 -4.80
N THR A 154 8.80 -9.76 -4.67
CA THR A 154 9.41 -9.36 -3.39
C THR A 154 8.34 -8.84 -2.43
N PHE A 155 7.34 -8.15 -2.97
CA PHE A 155 6.19 -7.64 -2.23
C PHE A 155 4.91 -8.00 -2.97
N TYR A 156 3.82 -8.11 -2.22
CA TYR A 156 2.48 -8.01 -2.77
C TYR A 156 1.72 -6.92 -2.05
N VAL A 157 0.71 -6.36 -2.70
CA VAL A 157 -0.06 -5.26 -2.15
C VAL A 157 -1.40 -5.77 -1.66
N ASP A 158 -1.66 -5.59 -0.37
CA ASP A 158 -2.93 -5.88 0.27
C ASP A 158 -3.46 -4.61 0.89
N SER A 159 -4.60 -4.12 0.42
CA SER A 159 -5.24 -2.90 0.92
C SER A 159 -4.28 -1.68 0.92
N TRP A 160 -3.51 -1.52 -0.17
CA TRP A 160 -2.50 -0.47 -0.32
C TRP A 160 -1.37 -0.53 0.70
N ARG A 161 -1.12 -1.71 1.22
CA ARG A 161 0.04 -2.02 2.07
C ARG A 161 0.98 -2.96 1.34
N TRP A 162 2.24 -2.62 1.25
CA TRP A 162 3.26 -3.46 0.64
C TRP A 162 3.77 -4.44 1.68
N ILE A 163 3.43 -5.69 1.49
CA ILE A 163 3.78 -6.79 2.39
C ILE A 163 4.88 -7.61 1.74
N ARG A 164 5.99 -7.78 2.43
CA ARG A 164 7.07 -8.62 1.93
C ARG A 164 6.59 -10.07 1.83
N THR A 165 6.78 -10.66 0.66
CA THR A 165 6.33 -12.03 0.42
C THR A 165 7.21 -13.03 1.15
N THR A 166 6.58 -14.08 1.66
CA THR A 166 7.23 -15.27 2.21
C THR A 166 6.71 -16.48 1.45
N LYS A 167 7.42 -17.60 1.55
CA LYS A 167 6.97 -18.86 0.95
C LYS A 167 5.57 -19.22 1.45
N GLN A 168 5.29 -19.03 2.73
CA GLN A 168 4.00 -19.35 3.34
C GLN A 168 2.90 -18.46 2.75
N ILE A 169 3.12 -17.16 2.65
CA ILE A 169 2.15 -16.21 2.07
C ILE A 169 1.82 -16.59 0.63
N LEU A 170 2.85 -16.86 -0.19
CA LEU A 170 2.64 -17.23 -1.60
C LEU A 170 1.92 -18.57 -1.74
N THR A 171 2.24 -19.53 -0.89
CA THR A 171 1.56 -20.82 -0.86
C THR A 171 0.08 -20.65 -0.52
N ASP A 172 -0.25 -19.83 0.47
CA ASP A 172 -1.63 -19.57 0.85
C ASP A 172 -2.40 -18.86 -0.27
N LEU A 173 -1.80 -17.86 -0.89
CA LEU A 173 -2.40 -17.17 -2.03
C LEU A 173 -2.64 -18.10 -3.22
N SER A 174 -1.67 -18.95 -3.52
CA SER A 174 -1.77 -19.95 -4.60
C SER A 174 -2.89 -20.94 -4.33
N SER A 175 -3.02 -21.42 -3.10
CA SER A 175 -4.09 -22.35 -2.70
C SER A 175 -5.49 -21.75 -2.84
N GLN A 176 -5.60 -20.43 -2.79
CA GLN A 176 -6.86 -19.69 -2.96
C GLN A 176 -7.10 -19.25 -4.40
N ASN A 177 -6.29 -19.69 -5.36
CA ASN A 177 -6.34 -19.28 -6.76
C ASN A 177 -6.20 -17.77 -6.95
N LYS A 178 -5.40 -17.11 -6.11
CA LYS A 178 -5.17 -15.67 -6.17
C LYS A 178 -3.93 -15.28 -6.97
N ILE A 179 -3.15 -16.26 -7.42
CA ILE A 179 -1.98 -16.01 -8.27
C ILE A 179 -2.25 -16.59 -9.64
N ILE A 180 -2.25 -15.71 -10.65
CA ILE A 180 -2.46 -16.07 -12.05
C ILE A 180 -1.20 -15.83 -12.85
N LYS A 181 -1.07 -16.53 -13.97
CA LYS A 181 0.05 -16.33 -14.90
C LYS A 181 -0.37 -16.51 -16.36
N SER A 182 0.35 -15.83 -17.22
CA SER A 182 0.42 -16.14 -18.64
C SER A 182 1.88 -16.44 -18.99
N ASN A 183 2.11 -17.57 -19.66
CA ASN A 183 3.46 -18.00 -20.05
C ASN A 183 3.46 -18.30 -21.55
N LEU A 184 4.26 -17.55 -22.32
CA LEU A 184 4.42 -17.73 -23.75
C LEU A 184 5.93 -17.69 -24.08
N ASN A 185 6.45 -18.78 -24.64
CA ASN A 185 7.85 -18.86 -25.10
C ASN A 185 8.85 -18.48 -23.99
N GLY A 186 8.60 -18.91 -22.76
CA GLY A 186 9.48 -18.64 -21.62
C GLY A 186 9.33 -17.25 -21.01
N LYS A 187 8.48 -16.40 -21.60
CA LYS A 187 8.12 -15.08 -21.03
C LYS A 187 6.87 -15.21 -20.19
N LYS A 188 6.87 -14.58 -19.02
CA LYS A 188 5.76 -14.70 -18.06
C LYS A 188 5.29 -13.35 -17.57
N THR A 189 3.99 -13.22 -17.41
CA THR A 189 3.36 -12.20 -16.60
C THR A 189 2.61 -12.90 -15.49
N ASN A 190 2.84 -12.46 -14.25
CA ASN A 190 2.18 -12.98 -13.05
C ASN A 190 1.42 -11.85 -12.37
N ALA A 191 0.29 -12.18 -11.76
CA ALA A 191 -0.47 -11.24 -10.97
C ALA A 191 -1.00 -11.88 -9.70
N ILE A 192 -0.92 -11.14 -8.60
CA ILE A 192 -1.59 -11.50 -7.35
C ILE A 192 -2.84 -10.64 -7.25
N ILE A 193 -3.99 -11.30 -7.11
CA ILE A 193 -5.29 -10.65 -7.05
C ILE A 193 -5.69 -10.51 -5.57
N GLY A 194 -6.10 -9.31 -5.17
CA GLY A 194 -6.55 -9.03 -3.82
C GLY A 194 -7.74 -8.08 -3.80
N ASN A 195 -8.26 -7.87 -2.61
CA ASN A 195 -9.34 -6.92 -2.37
C ASN A 195 -8.79 -5.68 -1.65
N TYR A 196 -9.54 -4.60 -1.70
CA TYR A 196 -9.25 -3.41 -0.91
C TYR A 196 -10.18 -3.40 0.31
N LYS A 197 -9.62 -3.67 1.48
CA LYS A 197 -10.37 -3.81 2.75
C LYS A 197 -11.27 -2.61 3.07
N HIS A 198 -10.83 -1.40 2.70
CA HIS A 198 -11.51 -0.15 3.09
C HIS A 198 -12.42 0.43 2.01
N ILE A 199 -12.36 -0.09 0.79
CA ILE A 199 -13.17 0.38 -0.34
C ILE A 199 -13.80 -0.83 -1.02
N ASP A 200 -15.13 -0.88 -1.00
CA ASP A 200 -15.88 -1.94 -1.67
C ASP A 200 -15.71 -1.84 -3.19
N ASN A 201 -15.91 -2.97 -3.85
CA ASN A 201 -15.93 -3.08 -5.31
C ASN A 201 -14.62 -2.66 -5.98
N THR A 202 -13.50 -2.71 -5.27
CA THR A 202 -12.18 -2.41 -5.81
C THR A 202 -11.30 -3.65 -5.76
N LEU A 203 -10.73 -4.02 -6.91
CA LEU A 203 -9.78 -5.10 -7.05
C LEU A 203 -8.36 -4.51 -7.04
N ILE A 204 -7.50 -4.97 -6.16
CA ILE A 204 -6.09 -4.58 -6.14
C ILE A 204 -5.27 -5.72 -6.71
N VAL A 205 -4.36 -5.38 -7.63
CA VAL A 205 -3.52 -6.36 -8.31
C VAL A 205 -2.07 -5.96 -8.19
N THR A 206 -1.24 -6.90 -7.74
CA THR A 206 0.22 -6.79 -7.83
C THR A 206 0.66 -7.50 -9.09
N LEU A 207 1.37 -6.78 -9.97
CA LEU A 207 1.70 -7.27 -11.31
C LEU A 207 3.20 -7.33 -11.53
N SER A 208 3.67 -8.46 -12.06
CA SER A 208 5.03 -8.65 -12.58
C SER A 208 4.96 -9.04 -14.06
N SER A 209 5.37 -8.16 -14.96
CA SER A 209 5.25 -8.35 -16.41
C SER A 209 6.57 -8.74 -17.06
N GLY A 210 6.53 -9.72 -17.97
CA GLY A 210 7.69 -10.19 -18.74
C GLY A 210 7.64 -9.87 -20.23
N SER A 211 6.45 -9.71 -20.82
CA SER A 211 6.26 -9.35 -22.23
C SER A 211 4.90 -8.72 -22.44
N PHE A 212 4.73 -8.04 -23.60
CA PHE A 212 3.44 -7.44 -23.95
C PHE A 212 2.35 -8.50 -24.17
N ASP A 213 2.67 -9.60 -24.83
CA ASP A 213 1.68 -10.65 -25.12
C ASP A 213 1.17 -11.32 -23.84
N THR A 214 2.06 -11.64 -22.91
CA THR A 214 1.65 -12.22 -21.63
C THR A 214 0.93 -11.20 -20.75
N LEU A 215 1.36 -9.94 -20.79
CA LEU A 215 0.66 -8.83 -20.11
C LEU A 215 -0.77 -8.71 -20.63
N SER A 216 -0.97 -8.72 -21.94
CA SER A 216 -2.30 -8.58 -22.55
C SER A 216 -3.25 -9.69 -22.11
N ASN A 217 -2.77 -10.92 -22.00
CA ASN A 217 -3.56 -12.05 -21.49
C ASN A 217 -4.02 -11.80 -20.05
N VAL A 218 -3.11 -11.37 -19.20
CA VAL A 218 -3.41 -11.14 -17.78
C VAL A 218 -4.36 -9.97 -17.60
N LEU A 219 -4.12 -8.85 -18.29
CA LEU A 219 -5.00 -7.68 -18.20
C LEU A 219 -6.40 -7.98 -18.73
N SER A 220 -6.52 -8.72 -19.83
CA SER A 220 -7.81 -9.14 -20.39
C SER A 220 -8.58 -10.01 -19.40
N TYR A 221 -7.90 -10.97 -18.78
CA TYR A 221 -8.50 -11.81 -17.74
C TYR A 221 -9.00 -10.96 -16.56
N LEU A 222 -8.19 -10.02 -16.08
CA LEU A 222 -8.53 -9.15 -14.95
C LEU A 222 -9.76 -8.29 -15.26
N GLN A 223 -9.84 -7.75 -16.47
CA GLN A 223 -11.02 -6.98 -16.91
C GLN A 223 -12.30 -7.83 -16.84
N ASN A 224 -12.24 -9.05 -17.40
CA ASN A 224 -13.39 -9.94 -17.42
C ASN A 224 -13.76 -10.44 -16.02
N PHE A 225 -12.76 -10.81 -15.22
CA PHE A 225 -12.96 -11.22 -13.84
C PHE A 225 -13.66 -10.15 -13.02
N ALA A 226 -13.18 -8.91 -13.13
CA ALA A 226 -13.76 -7.78 -12.41
C ALA A 226 -15.20 -7.49 -12.90
N PHE A 227 -15.43 -7.55 -14.19
CA PHE A 227 -16.76 -7.37 -14.78
C PHE A 227 -17.76 -8.42 -14.28
N GLU A 228 -17.36 -9.70 -14.31
CA GLU A 228 -18.23 -10.80 -13.88
C GLU A 228 -18.52 -10.80 -12.37
N ASN A 229 -17.60 -10.26 -11.58
CA ASN A 229 -17.73 -10.20 -10.12
C ASN A 229 -18.16 -8.84 -9.59
N ASN A 230 -18.64 -7.96 -10.48
CA ASN A 230 -19.20 -6.64 -10.13
C ASN A 230 -18.22 -5.70 -9.43
N TYR A 231 -16.93 -5.81 -9.75
CA TYR A 231 -15.96 -4.82 -9.32
C TYR A 231 -16.09 -3.56 -10.18
N GLU A 232 -16.08 -2.42 -9.55
CA GLU A 232 -16.17 -1.12 -10.23
C GLU A 232 -14.79 -0.63 -10.70
N ARG A 233 -13.74 -1.05 -10.03
CA ARG A 233 -12.36 -0.58 -10.25
C ARG A 233 -11.38 -1.71 -10.17
N ILE A 234 -10.33 -1.60 -11.00
CA ILE A 234 -9.13 -2.43 -10.91
C ILE A 234 -7.95 -1.48 -10.74
N GLN A 235 -7.21 -1.67 -9.66
CA GLN A 235 -5.99 -0.92 -9.38
C GLN A 235 -4.79 -1.83 -9.57
N ILE A 236 -3.96 -1.52 -10.56
CA ILE A 236 -2.77 -2.30 -10.91
C ILE A 236 -1.55 -1.61 -10.28
N LEU A 237 -0.81 -2.36 -9.48
CA LEU A 237 0.41 -1.90 -8.83
C LEU A 237 1.58 -2.76 -9.31
N THR A 238 2.60 -2.11 -9.85
CA THR A 238 3.75 -2.76 -10.46
C THR A 238 5.01 -1.92 -10.29
N ASN A 239 6.16 -2.57 -10.17
CA ASN A 239 7.45 -1.89 -10.13
C ASN A 239 8.06 -1.68 -11.52
N LYS A 240 7.28 -1.89 -12.57
CA LYS A 240 7.70 -1.66 -13.97
C LYS A 240 6.77 -0.66 -14.66
N LYS A 241 7.27 -0.02 -15.72
CA LYS A 241 6.41 0.75 -16.60
C LYS A 241 5.79 -0.21 -17.62
N LEU A 242 4.48 -0.11 -17.78
CA LEU A 242 3.72 -0.96 -18.67
C LEU A 242 3.58 -0.31 -20.05
N GLU A 243 3.56 -1.16 -21.08
CA GLU A 243 3.26 -0.73 -22.43
C GLU A 243 1.78 -0.36 -22.58
N PHE A 244 1.45 0.35 -23.65
CA PHE A 244 0.07 0.73 -23.94
C PHE A 244 -0.85 -0.49 -24.02
N PHE A 245 -1.97 -0.42 -23.30
CA PHE A 245 -3.07 -1.38 -23.42
C PHE A 245 -4.38 -0.59 -23.31
N ASP A 246 -5.36 -0.94 -24.13
CA ASP A 246 -6.64 -0.26 -24.12
C ASP A 246 -7.31 -0.31 -22.75
N SER A 247 -7.81 0.83 -22.30
CA SER A 247 -8.46 1.01 -20.99
C SER A 247 -7.51 0.85 -19.77
N LEU A 248 -6.19 0.87 -19.99
CA LEU A 248 -5.18 0.93 -18.95
C LEU A 248 -4.62 2.35 -18.89
N ASP A 249 -4.82 3.04 -17.76
CA ASP A 249 -4.39 4.43 -17.57
C ASP A 249 -3.35 4.54 -16.46
N TYR A 250 -2.20 5.11 -16.77
CA TYR A 250 -1.21 5.47 -15.76
C TYR A 250 -1.75 6.58 -14.87
N LYS A 251 -1.58 6.44 -13.56
CA LYS A 251 -2.05 7.42 -12.58
C LYS A 251 -0.92 8.15 -11.88
N ILE A 252 -0.03 7.42 -11.19
CA ILE A 252 0.96 8.03 -10.29
C ILE A 252 2.06 7.03 -9.98
N SER A 253 3.22 7.54 -9.60
CA SER A 253 4.34 6.72 -9.12
C SER A 253 4.68 7.04 -7.68
N PHE A 254 5.17 6.04 -6.97
CA PHE A 254 5.54 6.10 -5.57
C PHE A 254 6.95 5.56 -5.35
N TYR A 255 7.63 6.09 -4.35
CA TYR A 255 8.79 5.44 -3.77
C TYR A 255 8.35 4.57 -2.60
N LEU A 256 8.76 3.31 -2.63
CA LEU A 256 8.71 2.44 -1.47
C LEU A 256 9.98 2.70 -0.67
N MET A 257 9.82 3.35 0.47
CA MET A 257 10.92 3.73 1.34
C MET A 257 11.15 2.64 2.38
N LYS A 258 12.41 2.37 2.72
CA LYS A 258 12.79 1.29 3.63
C LYS A 258 13.82 1.78 4.65
N LYS A 259 13.67 1.30 5.87
CA LYS A 259 14.63 1.49 6.96
C LYS A 259 14.87 0.17 7.67
N SER A 260 16.14 -0.14 7.94
CA SER A 260 16.51 -1.24 8.84
C SER A 260 16.39 -0.77 10.29
N LEU A 261 15.85 -1.63 11.16
CA LEU A 261 15.57 -1.29 12.56
C LEU A 261 16.65 -1.82 13.53
N HIS A 262 17.83 -2.11 13.05
CA HIS A 262 18.95 -2.61 13.88
C HIS A 262 19.93 -1.52 14.23
#